data_cb918213006c051570d747bf95d9d42f
#
_entry.id   cb918213006c051570d747bf95d9d42f
#
_cell.length_a   1.000
_cell.length_b   1.000
_cell.length_c   1.000
_cell.angle_alpha   90.00
_cell.angle_beta   90.00
_cell.angle_gamma   90.00
#
_symmetry.space_group_name_H-M   'P 1'
#
loop_
_entity.id
_entity.type
_entity.pdbx_description
1 polymer ?
#
loop_
_entity_poly.entity_id
_entity_poly.type
_entity_poly.pdbx_seq_one_letter_code
_entity_poly.pdbx_strand_id
1 'polypeptide(L)'
;GTLLPSGAECCEALAREVSGSEEAFVALMNQKAAELEMQNTHFCNPTGLTELEHYSTAADLAKLLQAALQNPTFRTIFTTETYTSSATAQHPEGLLLVSTLLSRLDGTEFSDGAILGGKTGYTKAAGLCLASLAVVRGKEYILVTLGAPGSHATVQTNIQDAIQVYRRLQKKK
;
A
#
# COMPACT_ATOMS: atom_id res chain seq x y z
N GLY A 1 4.25 -10.89 4.35
CA GLY A 1 2.95 -11.31 3.82
C GLY A 1 2.04 -10.12 3.51
N THR A 2 1.82 -9.21 4.44
CA THR A 2 0.84 -8.12 4.33
C THR A 2 1.15 -7.11 3.20
N LEU A 3 2.38 -6.58 3.14
CA LEU A 3 2.70 -5.48 2.25
C LEU A 3 3.06 -5.92 0.82
N LEU A 4 3.83 -6.99 0.64
CA LEU A 4 4.29 -7.41 -0.68
C LEU A 4 3.18 -8.14 -1.46
N PRO A 5 2.76 -9.37 -1.07
CA PRO A 5 1.74 -10.12 -1.82
C PRO A 5 0.31 -9.73 -1.48
N SER A 6 0.10 -8.84 -0.50
CA SER A 6 -1.24 -8.41 -0.06
C SER A 6 -2.07 -9.53 0.60
N GLY A 7 -1.42 -10.35 1.45
CA GLY A 7 -2.08 -11.46 2.17
C GLY A 7 -3.03 -10.95 3.25
N ALA A 8 -4.32 -11.20 3.08
CA ALA A 8 -5.35 -10.83 4.07
C ALA A 8 -5.17 -11.61 5.37
N GLU A 9 -4.86 -12.90 5.28
CA GLU A 9 -4.54 -13.79 6.40
C GLU A 9 -3.36 -13.28 7.24
N CYS A 10 -2.40 -12.60 6.61
CA CYS A 10 -1.29 -11.98 7.32
C CYS A 10 -1.74 -10.72 8.09
N CYS A 11 -2.70 -9.97 7.57
CA CYS A 11 -3.29 -8.83 8.30
C CYS A 11 -4.05 -9.31 9.53
N GLU A 12 -4.86 -10.36 9.38
CA GLU A 12 -5.63 -10.97 10.48
C GLU A 12 -4.69 -11.55 11.56
N ALA A 13 -3.65 -12.28 11.16
CA ALA A 13 -2.66 -12.83 12.08
C ALA A 13 -1.95 -11.73 12.87
N LEU A 14 -1.52 -10.65 12.21
CA LEU A 14 -0.90 -9.49 12.88
C LEU A 14 -1.88 -8.80 13.82
N ALA A 15 -3.14 -8.62 13.43
CA ALA A 15 -4.16 -8.00 14.26
C ALA A 15 -4.36 -8.78 15.57
N ARG A 16 -4.46 -10.10 15.48
CA ARG A 16 -4.58 -10.98 16.65
C ARG A 16 -3.34 -10.98 17.55
N GLU A 17 -2.16 -10.99 16.93
CA GLU A 17 -0.89 -10.95 17.68
C GLU A 17 -0.71 -9.63 18.45
N VAL A 18 -1.08 -8.50 17.83
CA VAL A 18 -0.88 -7.16 18.43
C VAL A 18 -1.91 -6.85 19.51
N SER A 19 -3.16 -7.28 19.34
CA SER A 19 -4.28 -6.81 20.17
C SER A 19 -5.20 -7.91 20.68
N GLY A 20 -4.91 -9.17 20.40
CA GLY A 20 -5.68 -10.33 20.83
C GLY A 20 -6.91 -10.64 19.96
N SER A 21 -7.46 -9.67 19.24
CA SER A 21 -8.57 -9.89 18.30
C SER A 21 -8.57 -8.87 17.18
N GLU A 22 -9.32 -9.14 16.10
CA GLU A 22 -9.49 -8.22 14.99
C GLU A 22 -10.27 -6.97 15.40
N GLU A 23 -11.30 -7.11 16.23
CA GLU A 23 -12.11 -6.00 16.74
C GLU A 23 -11.26 -5.04 17.58
N ALA A 24 -10.40 -5.57 18.46
CA ALA A 24 -9.49 -4.76 19.26
C ALA A 24 -8.46 -4.05 18.37
N PHE A 25 -7.98 -4.71 17.32
CA PHE A 25 -7.05 -4.10 16.36
C PHE A 25 -7.73 -3.00 15.54
N VAL A 26 -8.96 -3.21 15.07
CA VAL A 26 -9.75 -2.19 14.36
C VAL A 26 -9.97 -0.96 15.24
N ALA A 27 -10.22 -1.14 16.53
CA ALA A 27 -10.30 -0.01 17.47
C ALA A 27 -8.99 0.78 17.51
N LEU A 28 -7.81 0.12 17.53
CA LEU A 28 -6.50 0.78 17.44
C LEU A 28 -6.28 1.46 16.08
N MET A 29 -6.74 0.87 14.98
CA MET A 29 -6.67 1.49 13.65
C MET A 29 -7.47 2.80 13.62
N ASN A 30 -8.70 2.82 14.14
CA ASN A 30 -9.53 4.00 14.20
C ASN A 30 -8.98 5.06 15.19
N GLN A 31 -8.40 4.62 16.32
CA GLN A 31 -7.67 5.54 17.20
C GLN A 31 -6.49 6.19 16.46
N LYS A 32 -5.70 5.42 15.72
CA LYS A 32 -4.58 5.94 14.92
C LYS A 32 -5.06 6.88 13.82
N ALA A 33 -6.18 6.61 13.17
CA ALA A 33 -6.79 7.51 12.20
C ALA A 33 -7.15 8.86 12.85
N ALA A 34 -7.73 8.85 14.04
CA ALA A 34 -8.03 10.08 14.80
C ALA A 34 -6.75 10.85 15.19
N GLU A 35 -5.71 10.17 15.66
CA GLU A 35 -4.40 10.78 15.99
C GLU A 35 -3.74 11.44 14.78
N LEU A 36 -3.97 10.90 13.57
CA LEU A 36 -3.45 11.44 12.30
C LEU A 36 -4.42 12.45 11.65
N GLU A 37 -5.48 12.83 12.34
CA GLU A 37 -6.50 13.75 11.83
C GLU A 37 -7.13 13.28 10.49
N MET A 38 -7.35 11.97 10.34
CA MET A 38 -8.00 11.35 9.18
C MET A 38 -9.52 11.43 9.35
N GLN A 39 -10.08 12.63 9.19
CA GLN A 39 -11.48 12.94 9.56
C GLN A 39 -12.53 12.26 8.67
N ASN A 40 -12.13 11.74 7.50
CA ASN A 40 -13.01 11.08 6.55
C ASN A 40 -12.61 9.60 6.38
N THR A 41 -12.22 8.96 7.47
CA THR A 41 -11.77 7.56 7.47
C THR A 41 -12.42 6.80 8.61
N HIS A 42 -12.94 5.62 8.29
CA HIS A 42 -13.39 4.64 9.27
C HIS A 42 -13.01 3.24 8.79
N PHE A 43 -12.36 2.49 9.66
CA PHE A 43 -11.94 1.11 9.41
C PHE A 43 -12.88 0.14 10.12
N CYS A 44 -13.29 -0.93 9.41
CA CYS A 44 -14.10 -2.02 9.96
C CYS A 44 -13.33 -3.33 10.06
N ASN A 45 -12.24 -3.48 9.30
CA ASN A 45 -11.39 -4.68 9.29
C ASN A 45 -9.93 -4.32 8.99
N PRO A 46 -8.96 -5.22 9.30
CA PRO A 46 -7.54 -4.96 9.03
C PRO A 46 -7.12 -5.26 7.60
N THR A 47 -8.00 -5.85 6.78
CA THR A 47 -7.66 -6.37 5.44
C THR A 47 -7.94 -5.40 4.31
N GLY A 48 -8.85 -4.44 4.51
CA GLY A 48 -9.34 -3.53 3.48
C GLY A 48 -10.43 -4.16 2.58
N LEU A 49 -11.00 -5.29 2.97
CA LEU A 49 -12.15 -5.87 2.29
C LEU A 49 -13.38 -4.98 2.47
N THR A 50 -14.28 -5.03 1.49
CA THR A 50 -15.43 -4.13 1.45
C THR A 50 -16.43 -4.41 2.56
N GLU A 51 -16.72 -3.39 3.34
CA GLU A 51 -17.82 -3.32 4.30
C GLU A 51 -18.52 -1.96 4.17
N LEU A 52 -19.80 -1.88 4.59
CA LEU A 52 -20.63 -0.71 4.38
C LEU A 52 -20.01 0.58 4.97
N GLU A 53 -19.50 0.46 6.20
CA GLU A 53 -18.91 1.59 6.94
C GLU A 53 -17.38 1.67 6.82
N HIS A 54 -16.75 0.87 5.93
CA HIS A 54 -15.31 0.89 5.69
C HIS A 54 -14.98 1.89 4.57
N TYR A 55 -14.51 3.07 4.92
CA TYR A 55 -14.22 4.13 3.97
C TYR A 55 -12.98 4.93 4.34
N SER A 56 -12.40 5.57 3.34
CA SER A 56 -11.31 6.54 3.49
C SER A 56 -11.27 7.51 2.31
N THR A 57 -10.33 8.45 2.36
CA THR A 57 -10.02 9.36 1.25
C THR A 57 -8.55 9.28 0.88
N ALA A 58 -8.23 9.69 -0.35
CA ALA A 58 -6.83 9.76 -0.80
C ALA A 58 -6.00 10.71 0.08
N ALA A 59 -6.60 11.80 0.56
CA ALA A 59 -5.94 12.75 1.45
C ALA A 59 -5.61 12.13 2.81
N ASP A 60 -6.54 11.40 3.42
CA ASP A 60 -6.32 10.74 4.70
C ASP A 60 -5.31 9.60 4.60
N LEU A 61 -5.39 8.79 3.54
CA LEU A 61 -4.40 7.74 3.30
C LEU A 61 -3.00 8.31 3.00
N ALA A 62 -2.90 9.51 2.44
CA ALA A 62 -1.60 10.19 2.29
C ALA A 62 -1.01 10.59 3.66
N LYS A 63 -1.82 11.05 4.61
CA LYS A 63 -1.38 11.30 6.00
C LYS A 63 -0.89 10.00 6.67
N LEU A 64 -1.66 8.91 6.50
CA LEU A 64 -1.27 7.59 7.02
C LEU A 64 0.06 7.12 6.42
N LEU A 65 0.22 7.19 5.10
CA LEU A 65 1.47 6.79 4.43
C LEU A 65 2.64 7.66 4.88
N GLN A 66 2.45 8.98 5.00
CA GLN A 66 3.47 9.89 5.49
C GLN A 66 3.95 9.50 6.91
N ALA A 67 3.02 9.19 7.80
CA ALA A 67 3.35 8.74 9.16
C ALA A 67 4.03 7.37 9.16
N ALA A 68 3.53 6.40 8.39
CA ALA A 68 4.08 5.05 8.30
C ALA A 68 5.52 5.05 7.76
N LEU A 69 5.85 5.89 6.79
CA LEU A 69 7.18 6.02 6.21
C LEU A 69 8.24 6.57 7.19
N GLN A 70 7.85 7.14 8.34
CA GLN A 70 8.77 7.50 9.41
C GLN A 70 9.29 6.26 10.16
N ASN A 71 8.60 5.12 10.07
CA ASN A 71 9.07 3.87 10.65
C ASN A 71 10.06 3.19 9.67
N PRO A 72 11.33 2.98 10.06
CA PRO A 72 12.34 2.40 9.16
C PRO A 72 11.98 0.99 8.69
N THR A 73 11.38 0.18 9.56
CA THR A 73 10.96 -1.20 9.22
C THR A 73 9.85 -1.18 8.18
N PHE A 74 8.82 -0.34 8.39
CA PHE A 74 7.76 -0.17 7.38
C PHE A 74 8.34 0.29 6.04
N ARG A 75 9.19 1.33 6.06
CA ARG A 75 9.82 1.87 4.86
C ARG A 75 10.61 0.80 4.12
N THR A 76 11.44 0.03 4.81
CA THR A 76 12.22 -1.07 4.21
C THR A 76 11.30 -2.06 3.51
N ILE A 77 10.25 -2.55 4.19
CA ILE A 77 9.31 -3.52 3.59
C ILE A 77 8.55 -2.90 2.42
N PHE A 78 8.08 -1.65 2.57
CA PHE A 78 7.28 -0.95 1.56
C PHE A 78 8.04 -0.72 0.24
N THR A 79 9.38 -0.61 0.32
CA THR A 79 10.27 -0.42 -0.83
C THR A 79 10.98 -1.71 -1.28
N THR A 80 10.64 -2.86 -0.70
CA THR A 80 11.18 -4.16 -1.09
C THR A 80 10.37 -4.73 -2.25
N GLU A 81 11.04 -5.16 -3.31
CA GLU A 81 10.40 -5.81 -4.46
C GLU A 81 10.08 -7.28 -4.16
N THR A 82 11.08 -8.02 -3.67
CA THR A 82 10.96 -9.45 -3.37
C THR A 82 11.61 -9.79 -2.03
N TYR A 83 11.04 -10.75 -1.35
CA TYR A 83 11.59 -11.30 -0.11
C TYR A 83 11.29 -12.79 -0.01
N THR A 84 12.29 -13.60 0.30
CA THR A 84 12.10 -15.03 0.58
C THR A 84 12.08 -15.22 2.10
N SER A 85 11.02 -15.82 2.62
CA SER A 85 10.91 -16.13 4.05
C SER A 85 11.93 -17.20 4.47
N SER A 86 12.16 -17.33 5.76
CA SER A 86 12.89 -18.46 6.29
C SER A 86 12.21 -19.79 5.93
N ALA A 87 13.00 -20.84 5.79
CA ALA A 87 12.50 -22.19 5.59
C ALA A 87 11.62 -22.65 6.76
N THR A 88 10.58 -23.40 6.44
CA THR A 88 9.73 -24.10 7.42
C THR A 88 9.57 -25.55 7.02
N ALA A 89 8.99 -26.39 7.88
CA ALA A 89 8.72 -27.79 7.55
C ALA A 89 7.81 -27.93 6.32
N GLN A 90 6.85 -27.02 6.15
CA GLN A 90 5.93 -27.00 5.01
C GLN A 90 6.53 -26.34 3.76
N HIS A 91 7.49 -25.45 3.94
CA HIS A 91 8.15 -24.69 2.88
C HIS A 91 9.66 -24.71 3.06
N PRO A 92 10.36 -25.82 2.70
CA PRO A 92 11.80 -25.96 2.93
C PRO A 92 12.67 -24.91 2.22
N GLU A 93 12.18 -24.39 1.09
CA GLU A 93 12.84 -23.29 0.34
C GLU A 93 12.40 -21.89 0.77
N GLY A 94 11.53 -21.79 1.77
CA GLY A 94 10.84 -20.55 2.13
C GLY A 94 9.71 -20.19 1.16
N LEU A 95 9.09 -19.05 1.41
CA LEU A 95 8.04 -18.48 0.55
C LEU A 95 8.58 -17.22 -0.14
N LEU A 96 8.55 -17.19 -1.45
CA LEU A 96 8.85 -15.98 -2.21
C LEU A 96 7.66 -15.03 -2.15
N LEU A 97 7.87 -13.88 -1.53
CA LEU A 97 6.89 -12.79 -1.41
C LEU A 97 7.29 -11.69 -2.39
N VAL A 98 6.35 -11.27 -3.23
CA VAL A 98 6.59 -10.32 -4.33
C VAL A 98 5.68 -9.10 -4.18
N SER A 99 6.24 -7.90 -4.33
CA SER A 99 5.48 -6.66 -4.34
C SER A 99 4.53 -6.60 -5.54
N THR A 100 3.25 -6.42 -5.27
CA THR A 100 2.21 -6.30 -6.31
C THR A 100 2.33 -5.03 -7.16
N LEU A 101 3.12 -4.06 -6.73
CA LEU A 101 3.46 -2.87 -7.51
C LEU A 101 4.79 -3.03 -8.24
N LEU A 102 5.89 -3.23 -7.49
CA LEU A 102 7.25 -3.14 -8.04
C LEU A 102 7.52 -4.18 -9.12
N SER A 103 6.97 -5.39 -8.99
CA SER A 103 7.05 -6.45 -10.00
C SER A 103 6.38 -6.11 -11.35
N ARG A 104 5.66 -5.00 -11.44
CA ARG A 104 4.97 -4.52 -12.65
C ARG A 104 5.65 -3.30 -13.27
N LEU A 105 6.74 -2.85 -12.69
CA LEU A 105 7.54 -1.72 -13.16
C LEU A 105 8.81 -2.27 -13.83
N ASP A 106 9.25 -1.63 -14.90
CA ASP A 106 10.49 -2.00 -15.60
C ASP A 106 11.64 -1.00 -15.31
N GLY A 107 11.40 -0.01 -14.45
CA GLY A 107 12.38 1.01 -14.07
C GLY A 107 12.55 2.14 -15.09
N THR A 108 11.77 2.14 -16.16
CA THR A 108 11.86 3.14 -17.23
C THR A 108 10.70 4.14 -17.25
N GLU A 109 9.89 4.15 -16.19
CA GLU A 109 8.68 4.95 -16.13
C GLU A 109 8.95 6.44 -16.27
N PHE A 110 10.12 6.92 -15.78
CA PHE A 110 10.55 8.30 -15.95
C PHE A 110 12.08 8.46 -15.77
N SER A 111 12.66 9.49 -16.41
CA SER A 111 14.12 9.59 -16.58
C SER A 111 14.86 10.12 -15.34
N ASP A 112 14.23 10.97 -14.54
CA ASP A 112 14.89 11.66 -13.40
C ASP A 112 14.37 11.17 -12.04
N GLY A 113 14.24 9.85 -11.89
CA GLY A 113 13.77 9.25 -10.66
C GLY A 113 13.19 7.86 -10.85
N ALA A 114 12.54 7.36 -9.83
CA ALA A 114 11.89 6.05 -9.82
C ALA A 114 10.75 5.97 -8.80
N ILE A 115 9.81 5.07 -9.03
CA ILE A 115 8.89 4.62 -7.98
C ILE A 115 9.68 3.69 -7.07
N LEU A 116 9.78 4.04 -5.79
CA LEU A 116 10.58 3.31 -4.81
C LEU A 116 9.80 2.19 -4.14
N GLY A 117 8.48 2.33 -4.05
CA GLY A 117 7.64 1.36 -3.38
C GLY A 117 6.17 1.73 -3.43
N GLY A 118 5.33 0.80 -3.00
CA GLY A 118 3.90 1.06 -2.93
C GLY A 118 3.07 -0.16 -2.55
N LYS A 119 1.78 0.11 -2.34
CA LYS A 119 0.76 -0.89 -2.04
C LYS A 119 -0.43 -0.70 -2.94
N THR A 120 -0.75 -1.72 -3.72
CA THR A 120 -1.97 -1.77 -4.52
C THR A 120 -3.15 -2.26 -3.69
N GLY A 121 -4.35 -1.89 -4.08
CA GLY A 121 -5.59 -2.42 -3.53
C GLY A 121 -6.64 -2.56 -4.62
N TYR A 122 -7.50 -3.55 -4.47
CA TYR A 122 -8.66 -3.72 -5.33
C TYR A 122 -9.78 -4.45 -4.63
N THR A 123 -10.96 -3.89 -4.68
CA THR A 123 -12.23 -4.62 -4.55
C THR A 123 -13.17 -4.12 -5.65
N LYS A 124 -14.22 -4.87 -5.94
CA LYS A 124 -15.20 -4.44 -6.97
C LYS A 124 -15.83 -3.09 -6.62
N ALA A 125 -16.00 -2.79 -5.34
CA ALA A 125 -16.58 -1.53 -4.87
C ALA A 125 -15.56 -0.38 -4.87
N ALA A 126 -14.31 -0.66 -4.48
CA ALA A 126 -13.27 0.36 -4.37
C ALA A 126 -12.59 0.71 -5.70
N GLY A 127 -12.69 -0.15 -6.72
CA GLY A 127 -11.87 -0.01 -7.93
C GLY A 127 -10.39 -0.29 -7.68
N LEU A 128 -9.55 0.07 -8.63
CA LEU A 128 -8.10 -0.02 -8.49
C LEU A 128 -7.57 1.14 -7.66
N CYS A 129 -6.82 0.83 -6.60
CA CYS A 129 -6.25 1.78 -5.65
C CYS A 129 -4.73 1.63 -5.60
N LEU A 130 -4.02 2.71 -5.30
CA LEU A 130 -2.57 2.70 -5.11
C LEU A 130 -2.14 3.77 -4.11
N ALA A 131 -1.29 3.37 -3.17
CA ALA A 131 -0.47 4.27 -2.37
C ALA A 131 0.99 4.03 -2.74
N SER A 132 1.74 5.05 -3.14
CA SER A 132 3.11 4.92 -3.65
C SER A 132 4.05 6.00 -3.15
N LEU A 133 5.34 5.64 -3.12
CA LEU A 133 6.48 6.51 -2.84
C LEU A 133 7.36 6.55 -4.09
N ALA A 134 7.76 7.73 -4.52
CA ALA A 134 8.69 7.91 -5.63
C ALA A 134 9.74 8.97 -5.30
N VAL A 135 10.90 8.87 -5.91
CA VAL A 135 11.86 9.96 -6.00
C VAL A 135 11.77 10.58 -7.38
N VAL A 136 11.68 11.92 -7.45
CA VAL A 136 11.68 12.68 -8.70
C VAL A 136 12.61 13.88 -8.53
N ARG A 137 13.66 13.97 -9.35
CA ARG A 137 14.68 15.03 -9.28
C ARG A 137 15.29 15.18 -7.87
N GLY A 138 15.57 14.04 -7.23
CA GLY A 138 16.17 13.97 -5.89
C GLY A 138 15.23 14.30 -4.73
N LYS A 139 13.93 14.52 -4.99
CA LYS A 139 12.92 14.76 -3.95
C LYS A 139 11.95 13.60 -3.87
N GLU A 140 11.59 13.22 -2.66
CA GLU A 140 10.57 12.20 -2.42
C GLU A 140 9.17 12.78 -2.48
N TYR A 141 8.26 12.01 -3.07
CA TYR A 141 6.84 12.30 -3.19
C TYR A 141 6.03 11.07 -2.85
N ILE A 142 4.96 11.25 -2.12
CA ILE A 142 3.92 10.24 -1.94
C ILE A 142 2.72 10.59 -2.81
N LEU A 143 2.08 9.56 -3.34
CA LEU A 143 0.86 9.69 -4.12
C LEU A 143 -0.12 8.59 -3.71
N VAL A 144 -1.37 8.98 -3.52
CA VAL A 144 -2.48 8.05 -3.31
C VAL A 144 -3.53 8.29 -4.40
N THR A 145 -3.92 7.23 -5.08
CA THR A 145 -5.02 7.21 -6.04
C THR A 145 -6.04 6.15 -5.63
N LEU A 146 -7.32 6.47 -5.72
CA LEU A 146 -8.42 5.59 -5.35
C LEU A 146 -9.45 5.56 -6.47
N GLY A 147 -10.16 4.44 -6.61
CA GLY A 147 -11.31 4.33 -7.48
C GLY A 147 -11.01 4.31 -8.97
N ALA A 148 -9.79 3.99 -9.39
CA ALA A 148 -9.49 3.90 -10.81
C ALA A 148 -10.24 2.71 -11.44
N PRO A 149 -10.75 2.85 -12.69
CA PRO A 149 -11.51 1.80 -13.35
C PRO A 149 -10.60 0.61 -13.71
N GLY A 150 -11.14 -0.61 -13.58
CA GLY A 150 -10.43 -1.84 -13.93
C GLY A 150 -10.62 -2.96 -12.91
N SER A 151 -9.80 -3.98 -13.05
CA SER A 151 -9.74 -5.17 -12.18
C SER A 151 -8.33 -5.76 -12.21
N HIS A 152 -8.12 -6.86 -11.47
CA HIS A 152 -6.83 -7.59 -11.53
C HIS A 152 -6.48 -8.09 -12.95
N ALA A 153 -7.49 -8.33 -13.81
CA ALA A 153 -7.32 -8.85 -15.16
C ALA A 153 -7.21 -7.76 -16.24
N THR A 154 -7.35 -6.49 -15.87
CA THR A 154 -7.27 -5.38 -16.82
C THR A 154 -5.95 -4.62 -16.69
N VAL A 155 -5.73 -3.67 -17.58
CA VAL A 155 -4.65 -2.69 -17.44
C VAL A 155 -4.75 -2.02 -16.09
N GLN A 156 -3.61 -1.88 -15.39
CA GLN A 156 -3.55 -1.29 -14.06
C GLN A 156 -3.53 0.25 -14.16
N THR A 157 -4.71 0.82 -14.34
CA THR A 157 -4.87 2.27 -14.55
C THR A 157 -4.39 3.08 -13.36
N ASN A 158 -4.51 2.58 -12.12
CA ASN A 158 -3.95 3.19 -10.92
C ASN A 158 -2.42 3.37 -10.99
N ILE A 159 -1.69 2.39 -11.56
CA ILE A 159 -0.24 2.47 -11.76
C ILE A 159 0.08 3.46 -12.87
N GLN A 160 -0.66 3.43 -13.98
CA GLN A 160 -0.48 4.36 -15.09
C GLN A 160 -0.73 5.83 -14.65
N ASP A 161 -1.76 6.07 -13.86
CA ASP A 161 -2.07 7.38 -13.31
C ASP A 161 -0.91 7.88 -12.43
N ALA A 162 -0.37 7.04 -11.56
CA ALA A 162 0.78 7.40 -10.73
C ALA A 162 2.01 7.77 -11.57
N ILE A 163 2.35 6.95 -12.58
CA ILE A 163 3.44 7.24 -13.51
C ILE A 163 3.23 8.57 -14.22
N GLN A 164 2.02 8.86 -14.69
CA GLN A 164 1.71 10.14 -15.35
C GLN A 164 1.88 11.34 -14.41
N VAL A 165 1.46 11.22 -13.14
CA VAL A 165 1.63 12.29 -12.16
C VAL A 165 3.11 12.53 -11.90
N TYR A 166 3.91 11.51 -11.66
CA TYR A 166 5.35 11.62 -11.43
C TYR A 166 6.09 12.19 -12.65
N ARG A 167 5.72 11.79 -13.87
CA ARG A 167 6.23 12.40 -15.12
C ARG A 167 5.91 13.88 -15.23
N ARG A 168 4.75 14.34 -14.76
CA ARG A 168 4.42 15.78 -14.75
C ARG A 168 5.27 16.57 -13.76
N LEU A 169 5.65 15.97 -12.62
CA LEU A 169 6.54 16.60 -11.65
C LEU A 169 7.96 16.82 -12.22
N GLN A 170 8.44 15.95 -13.12
CA GLN A 170 9.71 16.15 -13.83
C GLN A 170 9.71 17.40 -14.71
N LYS A 171 8.57 17.73 -15.33
CA LYS A 171 8.44 18.83 -16.28
C LYS A 171 8.27 20.22 -15.63
N LYS A 172 7.92 20.25 -14.33
CA LYS A 172 7.85 21.53 -13.60
C LYS A 172 9.26 22.02 -13.30
N LYS A 173 9.62 23.18 -13.89
CA LYS A 173 10.87 23.90 -13.62
C LYS A 173 10.88 24.49 -12.22
#